data_3b8670c8b5cb7257abf37ec0370071ef
#
_entry.id   3b8670c8b5cb7257abf37ec0370071ef
#
_cell.length_a   1.000
_cell.length_b   1.000
_cell.length_c   1.000
_cell.angle_alpha   90.00
_cell.angle_beta   90.00
_cell.angle_gamma   90.00
#
_symmetry.space_group_name_H-M   'P 1'
#
loop_
_entity.id
_entity.type
_entity.pdbx_description
1 polymer ?
#
loop_
_entity_poly.entity_id
_entity_poly.type
_entity_poly.pdbx_seq_one_letter_code
_entity_poly.pdbx_strand_id
1 'polypeptide(L)'
;AVNRGKALMLVNMGTDPLEQGVNILGAHIDSPRLDVKQNPMEEKNDLLTLDTHYYGGIKKYQWVTVPLAIHGVVAKKDGTVVPVAVGEDPQDPVFCISDLLPHLAREQLTKEASKVIEGEMLDVLVGGRPVCVKDGEKPEEKDLVKRGVLSILEEQLGIDEEDLLSAELEVVPAGAARDLGFDRSM
;
A
#
# COMPACT_ATOMS: atom_id res chain seq x y z
N ALA A 1 -17.43 17.30 12.79
CA ALA A 1 -16.04 17.81 12.86
C ALA A 1 -15.08 16.74 12.36
N VAL A 2 -14.05 17.15 11.65
CA VAL A 2 -12.95 16.28 11.19
C VAL A 2 -11.65 16.83 11.75
N ASN A 3 -10.83 15.95 12.30
CA ASN A 3 -9.52 16.32 12.82
C ASN A 3 -8.42 15.66 11.98
N ARG A 4 -7.67 16.47 11.23
CA ARG A 4 -6.52 16.07 10.37
C ARG A 4 -6.80 14.92 9.41
N GLY A 5 -8.05 14.72 8.99
CA GLY A 5 -8.45 13.58 8.17
C GLY A 5 -8.43 12.20 8.87
N LYS A 6 -8.02 12.13 10.13
CA LYS A 6 -7.81 10.87 10.87
C LYS A 6 -8.83 10.61 11.98
N ALA A 7 -9.66 11.59 12.35
CA ALA A 7 -10.74 11.41 13.31
C ALA A 7 -11.98 12.17 12.87
N LEU A 8 -13.14 11.57 13.09
CA LEU A 8 -14.44 12.12 12.73
C LEU A 8 -15.37 12.16 13.95
N MET A 9 -16.05 13.29 14.15
CA MET A 9 -17.13 13.44 15.12
C MET A 9 -18.39 13.87 14.41
N LEU A 10 -19.42 13.06 14.52
CA LEU A 10 -20.77 13.36 14.06
C LEU A 10 -21.64 13.72 15.29
N VAL A 11 -22.42 14.78 15.18
CA VAL A 11 -23.34 15.21 16.22
C VAL A 11 -24.74 15.32 15.63
N ASN A 12 -25.67 14.61 16.23
CA ASN A 12 -27.09 14.75 15.93
C ASN A 12 -27.77 15.32 17.17
N MET A 13 -28.40 16.49 17.03
CA MET A 13 -29.10 17.14 18.13
C MET A 13 -30.45 16.47 18.37
N GLY A 14 -30.65 16.01 19.60
CA GLY A 14 -31.95 15.48 20.03
C GLY A 14 -32.95 16.57 20.35
N THR A 15 -34.13 16.14 20.76
CA THR A 15 -35.23 17.02 21.21
C THR A 15 -35.21 17.29 22.71
N ASP A 16 -34.54 16.43 23.46
CA ASP A 16 -34.48 16.55 24.92
C ASP A 16 -33.33 17.50 25.34
N PRO A 17 -33.47 18.18 26.50
CA PRO A 17 -32.43 19.04 27.03
C PRO A 17 -31.13 18.29 27.27
N LEU A 18 -30.00 18.93 27.04
CA LEU A 18 -28.65 18.32 27.23
C LEU A 18 -28.37 17.88 28.67
N GLU A 19 -29.06 18.52 29.65
CA GLU A 19 -28.97 18.18 31.07
C GLU A 19 -29.49 16.76 31.38
N GLN A 20 -30.28 16.18 30.50
CA GLN A 20 -30.72 14.79 30.61
C GLN A 20 -29.68 13.78 30.13
N GLY A 21 -28.58 14.28 29.61
CA GLY A 21 -27.46 13.46 29.13
C GLY A 21 -27.41 13.34 27.61
N VAL A 22 -26.40 12.64 27.15
CA VAL A 22 -26.15 12.36 25.71
C VAL A 22 -25.78 10.90 25.51
N ASN A 23 -26.10 10.37 24.34
CA ASN A 23 -25.63 9.08 23.91
C ASN A 23 -24.32 9.26 23.13
N ILE A 24 -23.25 8.60 23.54
CA ILE A 24 -21.98 8.64 22.86
C ILE A 24 -21.69 7.25 22.28
N LEU A 25 -21.54 7.17 20.98
CA LEU A 25 -21.10 5.98 20.26
C LEU A 25 -19.68 6.21 19.79
N GLY A 26 -18.77 5.35 20.15
CA GLY A 26 -17.36 5.43 19.76
C GLY A 26 -16.90 4.17 19.09
N ALA A 27 -16.14 4.32 18.01
CA ALA A 27 -15.47 3.22 17.33
C ALA A 27 -14.12 3.71 16.78
N HIS A 28 -13.14 2.82 16.73
CA HIS A 28 -11.92 3.10 15.98
C HIS A 28 -12.19 2.90 14.48
N ILE A 29 -11.53 3.68 13.64
CA ILE A 29 -11.72 3.67 12.18
C ILE A 29 -10.44 3.37 11.41
N ASP A 30 -9.28 3.32 12.07
CA ASP A 30 -8.05 2.87 11.47
C ASP A 30 -8.10 1.36 11.19
N SER A 31 -7.50 0.97 10.05
CA SER A 31 -7.47 -0.41 9.58
C SER A 31 -6.02 -0.90 9.48
N PRO A 32 -5.79 -2.21 9.60
CA PRO A 32 -4.50 -2.79 9.29
C PRO A 32 -4.09 -2.48 7.85
N ARG A 33 -2.80 -2.24 7.65
CA ARG A 33 -2.20 -1.91 6.36
C ARG A 33 -0.72 -2.26 6.35
N LEU A 34 -0.07 -2.05 5.22
CA LEU A 34 1.39 -2.04 5.13
C LEU A 34 1.83 -0.59 4.91
N ASP A 35 2.73 -0.10 5.75
CA ASP A 35 3.36 1.20 5.58
C ASP A 35 4.63 1.03 4.73
N VAL A 36 4.78 1.83 3.68
CA VAL A 36 5.98 1.85 2.85
C VAL A 36 7.12 2.52 3.63
N LYS A 37 8.28 1.88 3.68
CA LYS A 37 9.47 2.43 4.37
C LYS A 37 10.05 3.65 3.63
N GLN A 38 10.92 4.40 4.29
CA GLN A 38 11.47 5.66 3.76
C GLN A 38 12.38 5.48 2.55
N ASN A 39 13.14 4.38 2.47
CA ASN A 39 13.97 4.02 1.31
C ASN A 39 13.48 2.67 0.77
N PRO A 40 12.31 2.65 0.12
CA PRO A 40 11.58 1.41 -0.06
C PRO A 40 12.03 0.59 -1.25
N MET A 41 12.69 1.20 -2.24
CA MET A 41 12.92 0.57 -3.54
C MET A 41 14.11 -0.36 -3.55
N GLU A 42 13.85 -1.66 -3.68
CA GLU A 42 14.87 -2.69 -3.83
C GLU A 42 14.68 -3.44 -5.15
N GLU A 43 15.71 -3.43 -6.01
CA GLU A 43 15.73 -4.22 -7.25
C GLU A 43 16.58 -5.46 -7.09
N LYS A 44 15.99 -6.64 -7.28
CA LYS A 44 16.66 -7.95 -7.30
C LYS A 44 16.13 -8.80 -8.44
N ASN A 45 17.02 -9.44 -9.20
CA ASN A 45 16.66 -10.35 -10.29
C ASN A 45 15.65 -9.73 -11.29
N ASP A 46 15.89 -8.49 -11.68
CA ASP A 46 15.02 -7.72 -12.59
C ASP A 46 13.58 -7.52 -12.07
N LEU A 47 13.38 -7.61 -10.77
CA LEU A 47 12.13 -7.28 -10.10
C LEU A 47 12.34 -6.16 -9.11
N LEU A 48 11.46 -5.18 -9.13
CA LEU A 48 11.44 -4.07 -8.18
C LEU A 48 10.35 -4.28 -7.14
N THR A 49 10.75 -4.20 -5.88
CA THR A 49 9.83 -4.24 -4.74
C THR A 49 9.88 -2.96 -3.93
N LEU A 50 8.81 -2.67 -3.23
CA LEU A 50 8.77 -1.71 -2.13
C LEU A 50 8.87 -2.45 -0.81
N ASP A 51 9.89 -2.13 -0.03
CA ASP A 51 10.06 -2.60 1.34
C ASP A 51 8.98 -1.97 2.24
N THR A 52 8.29 -2.80 3.02
CA THR A 52 7.16 -2.37 3.84
C THR A 52 7.28 -2.82 5.29
N HIS A 53 6.47 -2.21 6.13
CA HIS A 53 6.24 -2.62 7.51
C HIS A 53 4.75 -2.72 7.78
N TYR A 54 4.28 -3.83 8.34
CA TYR A 54 2.85 -3.99 8.64
C TYR A 54 2.43 -3.17 9.87
N TYR A 55 1.27 -2.55 9.77
CA TYR A 55 0.63 -1.82 10.86
C TYR A 55 -0.60 -2.58 11.36
N GLY A 56 -0.69 -2.69 12.70
CA GLY A 56 -1.79 -3.40 13.36
C GLY A 56 -1.65 -4.92 13.34
N GLY A 57 -2.68 -5.60 13.81
CA GLY A 57 -2.73 -7.05 13.88
C GLY A 57 -3.19 -7.67 12.56
N ILE A 58 -2.26 -8.17 11.75
CA ILE A 58 -2.57 -8.86 10.50
C ILE A 58 -2.23 -10.35 10.54
N LYS A 59 -3.00 -11.14 9.81
CA LYS A 59 -2.62 -12.49 9.42
C LYS A 59 -1.82 -12.40 8.12
N LYS A 60 -0.50 -12.34 8.21
CA LYS A 60 0.41 -12.07 7.10
C LYS A 60 0.15 -12.95 5.87
N TYR A 61 -0.19 -14.21 6.06
CA TYR A 61 -0.51 -15.13 4.97
C TYR A 61 -1.78 -14.77 4.17
N GLN A 62 -2.60 -13.85 4.66
CA GLN A 62 -3.77 -13.35 3.91
C GLN A 62 -3.44 -12.18 2.99
N TRP A 63 -2.24 -11.62 3.09
CA TRP A 63 -1.80 -10.46 2.34
C TRP A 63 -1.00 -10.81 1.08
N VAL A 64 -0.56 -12.06 0.97
CA VAL A 64 0.14 -12.54 -0.22
C VAL A 64 -0.84 -12.91 -1.33
N THR A 65 -0.43 -12.73 -2.58
CA THR A 65 -1.18 -13.06 -3.81
C THR A 65 -2.53 -12.34 -4.01
N VAL A 66 -2.84 -11.36 -3.18
CA VAL A 66 -4.02 -10.50 -3.38
C VAL A 66 -3.64 -9.23 -4.13
N PRO A 67 -4.52 -8.65 -4.95
CA PRO A 67 -4.29 -7.35 -5.55
C PRO A 67 -4.27 -6.28 -4.45
N LEU A 68 -3.27 -5.39 -4.54
CA LEU A 68 -3.03 -4.31 -3.59
C LEU A 68 -3.06 -2.97 -4.32
N ALA A 69 -3.48 -1.93 -3.59
CA ALA A 69 -3.48 -0.53 -3.98
C ALA A 69 -2.54 0.27 -3.07
N ILE A 70 -2.03 1.39 -3.57
CA ILE A 70 -1.17 2.31 -2.82
C ILE A 70 -1.92 3.64 -2.65
N HIS A 71 -2.03 4.08 -1.40
CA HIS A 71 -2.63 5.35 -1.01
C HIS A 71 -1.69 6.17 -0.18
N GLY A 72 -1.88 7.47 -0.18
CA GLY A 72 -1.16 8.36 0.74
C GLY A 72 -0.84 9.71 0.16
N VAL A 73 0.23 10.28 0.65
CA VAL A 73 0.72 11.59 0.24
C VAL A 73 2.25 11.62 0.19
N VAL A 74 2.76 12.43 -0.69
CA VAL A 74 4.20 12.76 -0.76
C VAL A 74 4.35 14.24 -0.52
N ALA A 75 5.07 14.61 0.53
CA ALA A 75 5.36 16.00 0.86
C ALA A 75 6.70 16.41 0.25
N LYS A 76 6.67 17.22 -0.80
CA LYS A 76 7.88 17.66 -1.52
C LYS A 76 8.65 18.75 -0.76
N LYS A 77 9.92 18.92 -1.09
CA LYS A 77 10.80 19.93 -0.47
C LYS A 77 10.32 21.38 -0.64
N ASP A 78 9.58 21.67 -1.69
CA ASP A 78 9.00 23.00 -1.94
C ASP A 78 7.71 23.26 -1.13
N GLY A 79 7.27 22.29 -0.34
CA GLY A 79 6.03 22.33 0.44
C GLY A 79 4.80 21.86 -0.31
N THR A 80 4.93 21.44 -1.57
CA THR A 80 3.83 20.83 -2.31
C THR A 80 3.52 19.45 -1.73
N VAL A 81 2.22 19.12 -1.59
CA VAL A 81 1.75 17.80 -1.17
C VAL A 81 1.06 17.14 -2.35
N VAL A 82 1.61 16.02 -2.78
CA VAL A 82 1.08 15.22 -3.89
C VAL A 82 0.27 14.06 -3.32
N PRO A 83 -1.05 13.98 -3.57
CA PRO A 83 -1.83 12.81 -3.19
C PRO A 83 -1.51 11.64 -4.12
N VAL A 84 -1.42 10.46 -3.54
CA VAL A 84 -1.21 9.19 -4.27
C VAL A 84 -2.40 8.29 -4.04
N ALA A 85 -3.01 7.80 -5.11
CA ALA A 85 -4.06 6.77 -5.08
C ALA A 85 -3.94 5.98 -6.38
N VAL A 86 -3.38 4.77 -6.30
CA VAL A 86 -3.15 3.89 -7.46
C VAL A 86 -3.63 2.49 -7.12
N GLY A 87 -4.44 1.89 -7.99
CA GLY A 87 -4.96 0.53 -7.83
C GLY A 87 -6.45 0.45 -7.55
N GLU A 88 -7.16 1.59 -7.50
CA GLU A 88 -8.60 1.62 -7.27
C GLU A 88 -9.42 1.77 -8.57
N ASP A 89 -8.92 2.56 -9.53
CA ASP A 89 -9.54 2.65 -10.84
C ASP A 89 -9.33 1.34 -11.60
N PRO A 90 -10.34 0.80 -12.32
CA PRO A 90 -10.18 -0.41 -13.14
C PRO A 90 -9.08 -0.33 -14.22
N GLN A 91 -8.62 0.85 -14.55
CA GLN A 91 -7.51 1.07 -15.50
C GLN A 91 -6.15 1.20 -14.82
N ASP A 92 -6.12 1.35 -13.50
CA ASP A 92 -4.87 1.39 -12.75
C ASP A 92 -4.18 0.02 -12.73
N PRO A 93 -2.85 0.00 -12.66
CA PRO A 93 -2.14 -1.21 -12.26
C PRO A 93 -2.47 -1.54 -10.81
N VAL A 94 -2.48 -2.82 -10.48
CA VAL A 94 -2.49 -3.29 -9.08
C VAL A 94 -1.12 -3.89 -8.75
N PHE A 95 -0.84 -3.97 -7.46
CA PHE A 95 0.39 -4.51 -6.91
C PHE A 95 0.12 -5.83 -6.20
N CYS A 96 1.15 -6.57 -5.83
CA CYS A 96 0.98 -7.77 -5.01
C CYS A 96 2.25 -8.11 -4.24
N ILE A 97 2.09 -8.93 -3.20
CA ILE A 97 3.18 -9.64 -2.57
C ILE A 97 3.18 -11.05 -3.15
N SER A 98 4.29 -11.45 -3.78
CA SER A 98 4.40 -12.78 -4.36
C SER A 98 4.52 -13.86 -3.28
N ASP A 99 4.09 -15.08 -3.59
CA ASP A 99 4.26 -16.24 -2.74
C ASP A 99 4.78 -17.44 -3.56
N LEU A 100 5.29 -18.44 -2.86
CA LEU A 100 5.83 -19.63 -3.49
C LEU A 100 4.72 -20.52 -4.05
N LEU A 101 4.95 -21.06 -5.24
CA LEU A 101 4.12 -22.13 -5.79
C LEU A 101 4.22 -23.40 -4.92
N PRO A 102 3.18 -24.25 -4.87
CA PRO A 102 3.17 -25.46 -4.03
C PRO A 102 4.40 -26.35 -4.21
N HIS A 103 4.95 -26.42 -5.42
CA HIS A 103 6.13 -27.24 -5.73
C HIS A 103 7.41 -26.75 -5.04
N LEU A 104 7.47 -25.46 -4.71
CA LEU A 104 8.59 -24.80 -4.05
C LEU A 104 8.34 -24.55 -2.56
N ALA A 105 7.09 -24.68 -2.12
CA ALA A 105 6.63 -24.30 -0.78
C ALA A 105 6.71 -25.43 0.26
N ARG A 106 7.42 -26.53 -0.01
CA ARG A 106 7.40 -27.74 0.84
C ARG A 106 7.72 -27.43 2.32
N GLU A 107 8.73 -26.63 2.57
CA GLU A 107 9.11 -26.23 3.93
C GLU A 107 8.11 -25.24 4.52
N GLN A 108 7.65 -24.30 3.72
CA GLN A 108 6.64 -23.31 4.11
C GLN A 108 5.35 -23.97 4.56
N LEU A 109 4.88 -25.00 3.84
CA LEU A 109 3.65 -25.73 4.12
C LEU A 109 3.68 -26.55 5.43
N THR A 110 4.86 -26.76 6.02
CA THR A 110 5.01 -27.44 7.31
C THR A 110 5.08 -26.50 8.51
N LYS A 111 5.15 -25.17 8.25
CA LYS A 111 5.21 -24.17 9.31
C LYS A 111 3.83 -23.89 9.92
N GLU A 112 3.83 -23.44 11.16
CA GLU A 112 2.63 -22.86 11.79
C GLU A 112 2.16 -21.63 10.99
N ALA A 113 0.86 -21.43 10.86
CA ALA A 113 0.28 -20.34 10.07
C ALA A 113 0.86 -18.94 10.41
N SER A 114 1.19 -18.70 11.69
CA SER A 114 1.80 -17.45 12.14
C SER A 114 3.23 -17.22 11.62
N LYS A 115 3.90 -18.30 11.17
CA LYS A 115 5.30 -18.33 10.72
C LYS A 115 5.44 -18.61 9.21
N VAL A 116 4.33 -18.87 8.52
CA VAL A 116 4.34 -19.17 7.07
C VAL A 116 4.90 -17.99 6.28
N ILE A 117 4.47 -16.79 6.60
CA ILE A 117 4.97 -15.53 6.03
C ILE A 117 5.59 -14.72 7.15
N GLU A 118 6.85 -14.34 6.98
CA GLU A 118 7.57 -13.47 7.91
C GLU A 118 7.26 -12.00 7.59
N GLY A 119 7.36 -11.09 8.58
CA GLY A 119 7.06 -9.68 8.37
C GLY A 119 7.93 -9.01 7.32
N GLU A 120 9.21 -9.38 7.32
CA GLU A 120 10.21 -8.89 6.36
C GLU A 120 10.06 -9.46 4.93
N MET A 121 9.07 -10.33 4.70
CA MET A 121 8.73 -10.87 3.37
C MET A 121 7.52 -10.17 2.75
N LEU A 122 6.98 -9.14 3.40
CA LEU A 122 5.82 -8.40 2.91
C LEU A 122 6.24 -7.27 1.94
N ASP A 123 7.21 -7.56 1.07
CA ASP A 123 7.66 -6.61 0.06
C ASP A 123 6.73 -6.62 -1.14
N VAL A 124 6.27 -5.44 -1.52
CA VAL A 124 5.27 -5.26 -2.57
C VAL A 124 5.93 -5.17 -3.93
N LEU A 125 5.61 -6.09 -4.83
CA LEU A 125 6.10 -6.08 -6.20
C LEU A 125 5.45 -4.94 -6.99
N VAL A 126 6.27 -4.04 -7.54
CA VAL A 126 5.83 -2.83 -8.25
C VAL A 126 6.38 -2.69 -9.67
N GLY A 127 7.35 -3.52 -10.07
CA GLY A 127 7.91 -3.45 -11.41
C GLY A 127 8.73 -4.69 -11.80
N GLY A 128 8.85 -4.92 -13.11
CA GLY A 128 9.63 -6.02 -13.67
C GLY A 128 10.04 -5.79 -15.13
N ARG A 129 9.93 -4.55 -15.63
CA ARG A 129 10.32 -4.20 -16.99
C ARG A 129 11.51 -3.23 -16.95
N PRO A 130 12.70 -3.66 -17.38
CA PRO A 130 13.86 -2.78 -17.46
C PRO A 130 13.65 -1.73 -18.55
N VAL A 131 14.19 -0.53 -18.34
CA VAL A 131 14.22 0.50 -19.39
C VAL A 131 15.17 0.10 -20.50
N CYS A 132 14.80 0.41 -21.75
CA CYS A 132 15.69 0.26 -22.89
C CYS A 132 16.73 1.40 -22.86
N VAL A 133 18.00 1.05 -22.75
CA VAL A 133 19.11 2.00 -22.87
C VAL A 133 19.32 2.32 -24.34
N LYS A 134 19.48 3.61 -24.70
CA LYS A 134 19.77 4.02 -26.07
C LYS A 134 21.15 3.54 -26.48
N ASP A 135 21.30 3.14 -27.75
CA ASP A 135 22.60 2.76 -28.31
C ASP A 135 23.66 3.82 -28.06
N GLY A 136 24.74 3.42 -27.36
CA GLY A 136 25.88 4.28 -27.04
C GLY A 136 26.03 4.67 -25.57
N GLU A 137 24.99 4.50 -24.74
CA GLU A 137 25.13 4.57 -23.28
C GLU A 137 25.54 3.17 -22.79
N LYS A 138 26.63 3.09 -22.02
CA LYS A 138 26.88 1.88 -21.22
C LYS A 138 25.93 1.96 -20.03
N PRO A 139 24.93 1.08 -19.92
CA PRO A 139 24.16 1.04 -18.70
C PRO A 139 25.14 0.63 -17.58
N GLU A 140 25.15 1.35 -16.49
CA GLU A 140 25.46 0.69 -15.24
C GLU A 140 24.42 -0.43 -15.15
N GLU A 141 24.83 -1.68 -15.22
CA GLU A 141 23.98 -2.87 -15.37
C GLU A 141 23.03 -3.09 -14.18
N LYS A 142 22.82 -2.08 -13.34
CA LYS A 142 22.06 -2.15 -12.11
C LYS A 142 20.85 -1.20 -12.18
N ASP A 143 19.79 -1.63 -11.53
CA ASP A 143 18.62 -0.80 -11.22
C ASP A 143 17.84 -0.28 -12.45
N LEU A 144 17.81 -1.06 -13.55
CA LEU A 144 17.11 -0.65 -14.79
C LEU A 144 15.58 -0.66 -14.64
N VAL A 145 15.03 -1.57 -13.82
CA VAL A 145 13.59 -1.60 -13.53
C VAL A 145 13.23 -0.45 -12.62
N LYS A 146 14.03 -0.18 -11.60
CA LYS A 146 13.87 0.94 -10.68
C LYS A 146 13.86 2.27 -11.43
N ARG A 147 14.81 2.49 -12.34
CA ARG A 147 14.84 3.68 -13.20
C ARG A 147 13.57 3.83 -14.05
N GLY A 148 13.04 2.71 -14.56
CA GLY A 148 11.80 2.71 -15.31
C GLY A 148 10.60 3.13 -14.47
N VAL A 149 10.48 2.59 -13.27
CA VAL A 149 9.39 2.94 -12.35
C VAL A 149 9.53 4.39 -11.88
N LEU A 150 10.74 4.85 -11.53
CA LEU A 150 10.98 6.26 -11.17
C LEU A 150 10.60 7.22 -12.30
N SER A 151 10.91 6.89 -13.57
CA SER A 151 10.48 7.72 -14.71
C SER A 151 8.96 7.80 -14.82
N ILE A 152 8.24 6.71 -14.52
CA ILE A 152 6.76 6.72 -14.51
C ILE A 152 6.23 7.58 -13.36
N LEU A 153 6.82 7.49 -12.17
CA LEU A 153 6.42 8.30 -11.01
C LEU A 153 6.67 9.79 -11.25
N GLU A 154 7.79 10.14 -11.88
CA GLU A 154 8.10 11.51 -12.27
C GLU A 154 7.13 12.04 -13.33
N GLU A 155 6.84 11.24 -14.38
CA GLU A 155 5.93 11.64 -15.46
C GLU A 155 4.48 11.80 -15.00
N GLN A 156 3.99 10.88 -14.16
CA GLN A 156 2.58 10.84 -13.77
C GLN A 156 2.27 11.67 -12.53
N LEU A 157 3.18 11.69 -11.56
CA LEU A 157 2.97 12.29 -10.24
C LEU A 157 3.95 13.43 -9.92
N GLY A 158 4.99 13.61 -10.74
CA GLY A 158 6.05 14.56 -10.46
C GLY A 158 6.87 14.24 -9.22
N ILE A 159 7.03 12.96 -8.89
CA ILE A 159 7.72 12.45 -7.70
C ILE A 159 9.04 11.83 -8.12
N ASP A 160 10.13 12.22 -7.46
CA ASP A 160 11.43 11.57 -7.58
C ASP A 160 11.73 10.62 -6.41
N GLU A 161 12.86 9.94 -6.45
CA GLU A 161 13.24 8.98 -5.40
C GLU A 161 13.47 9.67 -4.04
N GLU A 162 14.00 10.90 -4.03
CA GLU A 162 14.26 11.64 -2.80
C GLU A 162 12.96 12.09 -2.12
N ASP A 163 11.91 12.34 -2.88
CA ASP A 163 10.59 12.70 -2.38
C ASP A 163 9.96 11.54 -1.55
N LEU A 164 10.36 10.28 -1.81
CA LEU A 164 9.88 9.12 -1.04
C LEU A 164 10.33 9.15 0.43
N LEU A 165 11.40 9.87 0.77
CA LEU A 165 11.86 10.04 2.15
C LEU A 165 10.84 10.75 3.04
N SER A 166 9.99 11.58 2.46
CA SER A 166 8.94 12.35 3.14
C SER A 166 7.53 11.91 2.75
N ALA A 167 7.42 10.72 2.16
CA ALA A 167 6.16 10.12 1.81
C ALA A 167 5.52 9.41 3.00
N GLU A 168 4.20 9.49 3.10
CA GLU A 168 3.35 8.64 3.93
C GLU A 168 2.49 7.82 2.98
N LEU A 169 2.97 6.63 2.62
CA LEU A 169 2.33 5.72 1.67
C LEU A 169 1.91 4.44 2.37
N GLU A 170 0.67 4.05 2.15
CA GLU A 170 0.02 2.90 2.73
C GLU A 170 -0.40 1.94 1.62
N VAL A 171 -0.17 0.65 1.82
CA VAL A 171 -0.60 -0.40 0.90
C VAL A 171 -1.74 -1.18 1.53
N VAL A 172 -2.83 -1.32 0.78
CA VAL A 172 -4.08 -1.94 1.21
C VAL A 172 -4.62 -2.87 0.12
N PRO A 173 -5.53 -3.82 0.43
CA PRO A 173 -6.21 -4.58 -0.61
C PRO A 173 -6.94 -3.67 -1.59
N ALA A 174 -6.74 -3.91 -2.89
CA ALA A 174 -7.31 -3.10 -3.96
C ALA A 174 -8.79 -3.43 -4.19
N GLY A 175 -9.53 -2.42 -4.64
CA GLY A 175 -10.90 -2.54 -5.10
C GLY A 175 -11.94 -1.99 -4.13
N ALA A 176 -13.03 -1.52 -4.72
CA ALA A 176 -14.15 -0.96 -3.97
C ALA A 176 -14.87 -2.01 -3.11
N ALA A 177 -15.40 -1.56 -1.98
CA ALA A 177 -16.31 -2.37 -1.17
C ALA A 177 -17.52 -2.80 -1.99
N ARG A 178 -17.96 -4.03 -1.79
CA ARG A 178 -19.13 -4.61 -2.47
C ARG A 178 -20.00 -5.33 -1.46
N ASP A 179 -21.30 -5.38 -1.76
CA ASP A 179 -22.22 -6.20 -1.00
C ASP A 179 -21.80 -7.68 -1.04
N LEU A 180 -21.83 -8.31 0.11
CA LEU A 180 -21.51 -9.72 0.28
C LEU A 180 -22.80 -10.55 0.39
N GLY A 181 -22.82 -11.71 -0.25
CA GLY A 181 -23.94 -12.64 -0.28
C GLY A 181 -24.95 -12.36 -1.39
N PHE A 182 -25.75 -13.37 -1.74
CA PHE A 182 -26.80 -13.22 -2.75
C PHE A 182 -27.90 -12.24 -2.33
N ASP A 183 -28.13 -12.14 -1.04
CA ASP A 183 -29.09 -11.25 -0.39
C ASP A 183 -28.54 -9.85 -0.09
N ARG A 184 -27.26 -9.62 -0.36
CA ARG A 184 -26.57 -8.35 -0.12
C ARG A 184 -26.69 -7.84 1.32
N SER A 185 -26.70 -8.75 2.29
CA SER A 185 -26.95 -8.41 3.69
C SER A 185 -25.70 -7.91 4.46
N MET A 186 -24.50 -8.00 3.86
CA MET A 186 -23.23 -7.61 4.47
C MET A 186 -22.39 -6.78 3.50
#